data_48e2b540793b055dd4232dbc0dc0a32c
#
_entry.id   48e2b540793b055dd4232dbc0dc0a32c
#
_cell.length_a   1.000
_cell.length_b   1.000
_cell.length_c   1.000
_cell.angle_alpha   90.00
_cell.angle_beta   90.00
_cell.angle_gamma   90.00
#
_symmetry.space_group_name_H-M   'P 1'
#
loop_
_entity.id
_entity.type
_entity.pdbx_description
1 polymer ?
#
loop_
_entity_poly.entity_id
_entity_poly.type
_entity_poly.pdbx_seq_one_letter_code
_entity_poly.pdbx_strand_id
1 'polypeptide(L)'
;MTNHDRDLRQSKQVLICDDEPKTLHALKALLLTRGVTCNDESSSMIDVVGEARDGYEAVRLVKTFLPQVVVIDACMPGMDGLEATRLIKRHWPQVKVVILTMYADQRQAALDAGADTFLMKGCLAETLFESILA
;
A
#
# COMPACT_ATOMS: atom_id res chain seq x y z
N MET A 1 -8.61 14.21 24.68
CA MET A 1 -9.33 14.32 23.58
C MET A 1 -8.55 14.69 22.38
N THR A 2 -7.93 15.77 22.42
CA THR A 2 -7.19 16.23 21.29
C THR A 2 -6.01 15.35 20.95
N ASN A 3 -5.39 14.69 21.93
CA ASN A 3 -4.26 13.80 21.65
C ASN A 3 -4.67 12.62 20.79
N HIS A 4 -5.86 12.11 21.05
CA HIS A 4 -6.37 11.00 20.27
C HIS A 4 -6.57 11.41 18.83
N ASP A 5 -7.11 12.58 18.60
CA ASP A 5 -7.32 13.09 17.25
C ASP A 5 -6.02 13.30 16.52
N ARG A 6 -4.99 13.79 17.22
CA ARG A 6 -3.70 14.01 16.60
C ARG A 6 -3.06 12.69 16.20
N ASP A 7 -3.20 11.66 17.03
CA ASP A 7 -2.65 10.36 16.70
C ASP A 7 -3.30 9.80 15.45
N LEU A 8 -4.61 9.94 15.33
CA LEU A 8 -5.32 9.49 14.14
C LEU A 8 -4.86 10.24 12.90
N ARG A 9 -4.63 11.53 13.01
CA ARG A 9 -4.18 12.32 11.87
C ARG A 9 -2.78 11.94 11.43
N GLN A 10 -1.94 11.48 12.35
CA GLN A 10 -0.57 11.10 12.03
C GLN A 10 -0.46 9.67 11.53
N SER A 11 -1.53 8.92 11.66
CA SER A 11 -1.53 7.52 11.27
C SER A 11 -1.95 7.38 9.82
N LYS A 12 -1.10 6.74 9.01
CA LYS A 12 -1.41 6.49 7.61
C LYS A 12 -1.96 5.07 7.51
N GLN A 13 -3.19 4.95 7.04
CA GLN A 13 -3.85 3.66 6.91
C GLN A 13 -3.48 3.03 5.58
N VAL A 14 -2.91 1.84 5.63
CA VAL A 14 -2.34 1.17 4.47
C VAL A 14 -2.94 -0.22 4.33
N LEU A 15 -3.36 -0.55 3.12
CA LEU A 15 -3.76 -1.91 2.75
C LEU A 15 -2.62 -2.51 1.95
N ILE A 16 -2.20 -3.73 2.29
CA ILE A 16 -1.14 -4.41 1.56
C ILE A 16 -1.70 -5.62 0.82
N CYS A 17 -1.24 -5.83 -0.41
CA CYS A 17 -1.81 -6.84 -1.29
C CYS A 17 -0.71 -7.60 -2.03
N ASP A 18 -0.65 -8.91 -1.83
CA ASP A 18 0.31 -9.78 -2.49
C ASP A 18 -0.19 -11.21 -2.32
N ASP A 19 -0.01 -12.06 -3.33
CA ASP A 19 -0.48 -13.43 -3.24
C ASP A 19 0.47 -14.33 -2.46
N GLU A 20 1.67 -13.86 -2.16
CA GLU A 20 2.67 -14.63 -1.43
C GLU A 20 2.58 -14.30 0.06
N PRO A 21 2.16 -15.26 0.91
CA PRO A 21 2.01 -14.97 2.34
C PRO A 21 3.29 -14.50 3.01
N LYS A 22 4.43 -15.01 2.58
CA LYS A 22 5.70 -14.60 3.18
C LYS A 22 5.99 -13.14 2.88
N THR A 23 5.66 -12.71 1.66
CA THR A 23 5.85 -11.31 1.28
C THR A 23 4.94 -10.39 2.11
N LEU A 24 3.68 -10.79 2.28
CA LEU A 24 2.76 -10.02 3.11
C LEU A 24 3.27 -9.90 4.54
N HIS A 25 3.75 -11.02 5.09
CA HIS A 25 4.26 -11.02 6.45
C HIS A 25 5.47 -10.10 6.59
N ALA A 26 6.41 -10.19 5.66
CA ALA A 26 7.61 -9.37 5.69
C ALA A 26 7.28 -7.89 5.51
N LEU A 27 6.37 -7.60 4.60
CA LEU A 27 5.97 -6.22 4.33
C LEU A 27 5.27 -5.62 5.54
N LYS A 28 4.38 -6.37 6.15
CA LYS A 28 3.69 -5.91 7.35
C LYS A 28 4.67 -5.63 8.48
N ALA A 29 5.63 -6.54 8.69
CA ALA A 29 6.62 -6.36 9.73
C ALA A 29 7.46 -5.12 9.47
N LEU A 30 7.85 -4.91 8.22
CA LEU A 30 8.66 -3.75 7.84
C LEU A 30 7.90 -2.45 8.12
N LEU A 31 6.63 -2.38 7.73
CA LEU A 31 5.86 -1.16 7.91
C LEU A 31 5.59 -0.86 9.37
N LEU A 32 5.34 -1.88 10.17
CA LEU A 32 5.14 -1.68 11.60
C LEU A 32 6.43 -1.26 12.30
N THR A 33 7.56 -1.78 11.85
CA THR A 33 8.86 -1.45 12.43
C THR A 33 9.17 0.04 12.25
N ARG A 34 8.72 0.63 11.15
CA ARG A 34 8.97 2.05 10.89
C ARG A 34 8.48 2.91 12.07
N GLY A 35 7.27 2.63 12.55
CA GLY A 35 6.72 3.39 13.66
C GLY A 35 7.45 3.15 14.97
N VAL A 36 8.02 1.95 15.14
CA VAL A 36 8.70 1.61 16.37
C VAL A 36 10.09 2.22 16.44
N THR A 37 10.82 2.21 15.33
CA THR A 37 12.22 2.64 15.33
C THR A 37 12.39 4.14 15.33
N CYS A 38 11.35 4.87 15.01
CA CYS A 38 11.42 6.33 14.95
C CYS A 38 11.00 6.90 16.28
N ASN A 39 11.94 7.50 16.98
CA ASN A 39 11.64 8.16 18.25
C ASN A 39 11.29 9.62 18.06
N ASP A 40 11.25 10.06 16.84
CA ASP A 40 10.91 11.43 16.50
C ASP A 40 9.41 11.63 16.65
N GLU A 41 9.03 12.63 17.40
CA GLU A 41 7.62 12.90 17.63
C GLU A 41 6.87 13.30 16.36
N SER A 42 7.61 13.76 15.36
CA SER A 42 7.00 14.14 14.09
C SER A 42 6.81 12.96 13.16
N SER A 43 7.29 11.78 13.54
CA SER A 43 7.18 10.60 12.71
C SER A 43 5.74 10.17 12.53
N SER A 44 5.37 9.87 11.29
CA SER A 44 4.07 9.31 11.00
C SER A 44 4.10 7.82 11.28
N MET A 45 3.01 7.31 11.82
CA MET A 45 2.85 5.89 12.03
C MET A 45 2.14 5.29 10.82
N ILE A 46 2.44 4.04 10.55
CA ILE A 46 1.76 3.31 9.50
C ILE A 46 0.91 2.24 10.15
N ASP A 47 -0.37 2.25 9.81
CA ASP A 47 -1.34 1.31 10.33
C ASP A 47 -1.78 0.41 9.18
N VAL A 48 -1.42 -0.88 9.25
CA VAL A 48 -1.81 -1.84 8.23
C VAL A 48 -3.22 -2.30 8.56
N VAL A 49 -4.20 -1.82 7.80
CA VAL A 49 -5.61 -2.08 8.11
C VAL A 49 -6.12 -3.38 7.51
N GLY A 50 -5.37 -3.97 6.59
CA GLY A 50 -5.79 -5.25 6.02
C GLY A 50 -4.75 -5.81 5.08
N GLU A 51 -4.95 -7.08 4.72
CA GLU A 51 -4.09 -7.80 3.79
C GLU A 51 -4.96 -8.49 2.77
N ALA A 52 -4.62 -8.32 1.50
CA ALA A 52 -5.35 -8.97 0.41
C ALA A 52 -4.40 -9.88 -0.35
N ARG A 53 -4.91 -10.99 -0.85
CA ARG A 53 -4.09 -11.98 -1.53
C ARG A 53 -4.41 -12.08 -3.02
N ASP A 54 -5.41 -11.36 -3.47
CA ASP A 54 -5.72 -11.24 -4.90
C ASP A 54 -6.42 -9.91 -5.15
N GLY A 55 -6.64 -9.61 -6.43
CA GLY A 55 -7.22 -8.34 -6.82
C GLY A 55 -8.65 -8.15 -6.36
N TYR A 56 -9.43 -9.23 -6.36
CA TYR A 56 -10.82 -9.14 -5.91
C TYR A 56 -10.88 -8.74 -4.43
N GLU A 57 -10.06 -9.38 -3.62
CA GLU A 57 -10.02 -9.09 -2.20
C GLU A 57 -9.51 -7.68 -1.97
N ALA A 58 -8.53 -7.24 -2.76
CA ALA A 58 -8.00 -5.88 -2.65
C ALA A 58 -9.11 -4.85 -2.86
N VAL A 59 -9.89 -5.01 -3.92
CA VAL A 59 -10.98 -4.06 -4.21
C VAL A 59 -12.02 -4.10 -3.10
N ARG A 60 -12.35 -5.30 -2.62
CA ARG A 60 -13.33 -5.44 -1.54
C ARG A 60 -12.87 -4.75 -0.27
N LEU A 61 -11.60 -4.91 0.08
CA LEU A 61 -11.09 -4.31 1.30
C LEU A 61 -10.90 -2.80 1.18
N VAL A 62 -10.61 -2.29 -0.02
CA VAL A 62 -10.60 -0.85 -0.22
C VAL A 62 -11.98 -0.27 0.05
N LYS A 63 -13.01 -0.94 -0.46
CA LYS A 63 -14.39 -0.49 -0.24
C LYS A 63 -14.73 -0.50 1.25
N THR A 64 -14.27 -1.54 1.96
CA THR A 64 -14.59 -1.72 3.37
C THR A 64 -13.86 -0.73 4.26
N PHE A 65 -12.56 -0.57 4.06
CA PHE A 65 -11.71 0.21 4.98
C PHE A 65 -11.38 1.60 4.49
N LEU A 66 -11.52 1.86 3.19
CA LEU A 66 -11.15 3.14 2.58
C LEU A 66 -9.78 3.60 3.06
N PRO A 67 -8.74 2.79 2.83
CA PRO A 67 -7.39 3.14 3.28
C PRO A 67 -6.88 4.36 2.52
N GLN A 68 -5.89 5.00 3.09
CA GLN A 68 -5.26 6.15 2.41
C GLN A 68 -4.32 5.67 1.31
N VAL A 69 -3.67 4.52 1.52
CA VAL A 69 -2.69 3.99 0.57
C VAL A 69 -2.91 2.49 0.41
N VAL A 70 -2.77 2.03 -0.82
CA VAL A 70 -2.76 0.60 -1.14
C VAL A 70 -1.39 0.26 -1.73
N VAL A 71 -0.69 -0.69 -1.14
CA VAL A 71 0.56 -1.21 -1.69
C VAL A 71 0.21 -2.57 -2.29
N ILE A 72 0.37 -2.72 -3.59
CA ILE A 72 -0.17 -3.88 -4.29
C ILE A 72 0.82 -4.44 -5.30
N ASP A 73 0.97 -5.77 -5.32
CA ASP A 73 1.76 -6.45 -6.33
C ASP A 73 1.00 -6.44 -7.66
N ALA A 74 1.71 -6.15 -8.74
CA ALA A 74 1.11 -6.14 -10.06
C ALA A 74 0.63 -7.53 -10.48
N CYS A 75 1.32 -8.58 -10.05
CA CYS A 75 1.03 -9.95 -10.49
C CYS A 75 0.41 -10.77 -9.36
N MET A 76 -0.87 -11.09 -9.53
CA MET A 76 -1.59 -11.92 -8.58
C MET A 76 -2.55 -12.81 -9.36
N PRO A 77 -2.91 -13.99 -8.84
CA PRO A 77 -3.84 -14.86 -9.57
C PRO A 77 -5.24 -14.24 -9.64
N GLY A 78 -5.99 -14.66 -10.65
CA GLY A 78 -7.32 -14.12 -10.87
C GLY A 78 -7.23 -12.68 -11.36
N MET A 79 -7.82 -11.76 -10.63
CA MET A 79 -7.67 -10.34 -10.94
C MET A 79 -6.30 -9.89 -10.45
N ASP A 80 -5.44 -9.44 -11.35
CA ASP A 80 -4.09 -9.01 -10.98
C ASP A 80 -4.11 -7.59 -10.42
N GLY A 81 -2.94 -7.15 -9.97
CA GLY A 81 -2.84 -5.83 -9.33
C GLY A 81 -3.08 -4.67 -10.28
N LEU A 82 -2.80 -4.84 -11.56
CA LEU A 82 -3.05 -3.79 -12.54
C LEU A 82 -4.54 -3.56 -12.71
N GLU A 83 -5.29 -4.65 -12.84
CA GLU A 83 -6.74 -4.55 -12.99
C GLU A 83 -7.36 -3.99 -11.71
N ALA A 84 -6.91 -4.48 -10.55
CA ALA A 84 -7.39 -3.97 -9.27
C ALA A 84 -7.12 -2.47 -9.15
N THR A 85 -5.94 -2.03 -9.59
CA THR A 85 -5.58 -0.61 -9.55
C THR A 85 -6.54 0.21 -10.40
N ARG A 86 -6.87 -0.25 -11.61
CA ARG A 86 -7.83 0.46 -12.46
C ARG A 86 -9.16 0.64 -11.76
N LEU A 87 -9.66 -0.42 -11.15
CA LEU A 87 -10.95 -0.37 -10.46
C LEU A 87 -10.89 0.55 -9.25
N ILE A 88 -9.82 0.45 -8.48
CA ILE A 88 -9.68 1.28 -7.27
C ILE A 88 -9.62 2.76 -7.66
N LYS A 89 -8.80 3.10 -8.65
CA LYS A 89 -8.65 4.49 -9.05
C LYS A 89 -9.93 5.04 -9.70
N ARG A 90 -10.70 4.17 -10.35
CA ARG A 90 -11.96 4.59 -10.95
C ARG A 90 -13.00 4.95 -9.89
N HIS A 91 -13.12 4.12 -8.85
CA HIS A 91 -14.17 4.28 -7.86
C HIS A 91 -13.75 5.13 -6.66
N TRP A 92 -12.45 5.11 -6.32
CA TRP A 92 -11.93 5.86 -5.16
C TRP A 92 -10.65 6.57 -5.55
N PRO A 93 -10.74 7.60 -6.41
CA PRO A 93 -9.54 8.25 -6.96
C PRO A 93 -8.65 8.88 -5.91
N GLN A 94 -9.17 9.15 -4.71
CA GLN A 94 -8.37 9.72 -3.64
C GLN A 94 -7.47 8.70 -2.96
N VAL A 95 -7.71 7.40 -3.16
CA VAL A 95 -6.87 6.36 -2.59
C VAL A 95 -5.57 6.30 -3.40
N LYS A 96 -4.45 6.42 -2.71
CA LYS A 96 -3.14 6.35 -3.36
C LYS A 96 -2.77 4.89 -3.60
N VAL A 97 -2.32 4.57 -4.80
CA VAL A 97 -1.91 3.21 -5.12
C VAL A 97 -0.43 3.18 -5.44
N VAL A 98 0.31 2.37 -4.70
CA VAL A 98 1.73 2.12 -4.92
C VAL A 98 1.86 0.68 -5.43
N ILE A 99 2.30 0.51 -6.67
CA ILE A 99 2.51 -0.83 -7.20
C ILE A 99 3.95 -1.25 -6.90
N LEU A 100 4.07 -2.46 -6.35
CA LEU A 100 5.35 -3.02 -5.95
C LEU A 100 5.49 -4.36 -6.66
N THR A 101 6.46 -4.48 -7.57
CA THR A 101 6.56 -5.66 -8.42
C THR A 101 8.03 -6.06 -8.65
N MET A 102 8.23 -7.31 -9.08
CA MET A 102 9.54 -7.81 -9.45
C MET A 102 9.90 -7.50 -10.90
N TYR A 103 8.96 -6.98 -11.70
CA TYR A 103 9.14 -6.86 -13.14
C TYR A 103 9.16 -5.41 -13.58
N ALA A 104 10.35 -4.91 -13.94
CA ALA A 104 10.52 -3.52 -14.35
C ALA A 104 9.73 -3.17 -15.61
N ASP A 105 9.50 -4.15 -16.48
CA ASP A 105 8.80 -3.91 -17.73
C ASP A 105 7.31 -3.64 -17.54
N GLN A 106 6.80 -3.77 -16.32
CA GLN A 106 5.39 -3.47 -16.02
C GLN A 106 5.17 -2.02 -15.63
N ARG A 107 6.23 -1.21 -15.63
CA ARG A 107 6.13 0.17 -15.19
C ARG A 107 5.07 0.95 -15.98
N GLN A 108 5.12 0.86 -17.32
CA GLN A 108 4.18 1.62 -18.13
C GLN A 108 2.74 1.15 -17.91
N ALA A 109 2.55 -0.17 -17.83
CA ALA A 109 1.21 -0.72 -17.58
C ALA A 109 0.67 -0.26 -16.22
N ALA A 110 1.55 -0.16 -15.21
CA ALA A 110 1.15 0.30 -13.89
C ALA A 110 0.69 1.75 -13.94
N LEU A 111 1.46 2.59 -14.62
CA LEU A 111 1.11 4.00 -14.74
C LEU A 111 -0.17 4.17 -15.55
N ASP A 112 -0.34 3.39 -16.61
CA ASP A 112 -1.55 3.44 -17.44
C ASP A 112 -2.77 2.99 -16.63
N ALA A 113 -2.60 2.11 -15.67
CA ALA A 113 -3.69 1.69 -14.79
C ALA A 113 -4.07 2.76 -13.78
N GLY A 114 -3.26 3.80 -13.65
CA GLY A 114 -3.55 4.89 -12.74
C GLY A 114 -2.77 4.86 -11.45
N ALA A 115 -1.75 3.98 -11.34
CA ALA A 115 -0.93 3.92 -10.12
C ALA A 115 -0.26 5.25 -9.88
N ASP A 116 -0.22 5.66 -8.63
CA ASP A 116 0.44 6.90 -8.25
C ASP A 116 1.95 6.72 -8.19
N THR A 117 2.40 5.52 -7.85
CA THR A 117 3.83 5.23 -7.74
C THR A 117 4.08 3.78 -8.16
N PHE A 118 5.21 3.57 -8.78
CA PHE A 118 5.66 2.24 -9.18
C PHE A 118 7.05 2.00 -8.56
N LEU A 119 7.17 0.91 -7.81
CA LEU A 119 8.45 0.56 -7.18
C LEU A 119 8.76 -0.90 -7.46
N MET A 120 10.06 -1.21 -7.51
CA MET A 120 10.51 -2.59 -7.65
C MET A 120 10.57 -3.24 -6.28
N LYS A 121 10.20 -4.51 -6.19
CA LYS A 121 10.44 -5.29 -4.99
C LYS A 121 11.95 -5.35 -4.77
N GLY A 122 12.36 -5.20 -3.53
CA GLY A 122 13.79 -5.11 -3.21
C GLY A 122 14.30 -3.69 -3.18
N CYS A 123 13.46 -2.70 -3.45
CA CYS A 123 13.87 -1.31 -3.29
C CYS A 123 14.18 -1.05 -1.82
N LEU A 124 14.87 0.07 -1.56
CA LEU A 124 15.18 0.43 -0.18
C LEU A 124 13.90 0.70 0.61
N ALA A 125 13.92 0.31 1.88
CA ALA A 125 12.78 0.54 2.76
C ALA A 125 12.41 2.01 2.80
N GLU A 126 13.40 2.89 2.81
CA GLU A 126 13.14 4.33 2.82
C GLU A 126 12.35 4.78 1.61
N THR A 127 12.65 4.22 0.45
CA THR A 127 11.92 4.57 -0.77
C THR A 127 10.44 4.21 -0.64
N LEU A 128 10.18 3.03 -0.09
CA LEU A 128 8.81 2.59 0.11
C LEU A 128 8.10 3.47 1.13
N PHE A 129 8.77 3.77 2.25
CA PHE A 129 8.18 4.64 3.28
C PHE A 129 7.86 6.01 2.71
N GLU A 130 8.77 6.59 1.94
CA GLU A 130 8.54 7.90 1.34
C GLU A 130 7.32 7.89 0.43
N SER A 131 7.18 6.81 -0.35
CA SER A 131 6.04 6.68 -1.25
C SER A 131 4.73 6.58 -0.49
N ILE A 132 4.73 5.89 0.62
CA ILE A 132 3.52 5.72 1.43
C ILE A 132 3.17 7.00 2.17
N LEU A 133 4.17 7.67 2.72
CA LEU A 133 3.94 8.81 3.60
C LEU A 133 3.81 10.15 2.86
N ALA A 134 4.17 10.17 1.59
CA ALA A 134 4.16 11.41 0.80
C ALA A 134 2.78 12.04 0.67
#